data_b56317f26d310a4689839e7ca4eb2a96
#
_entry.id   b56317f26d310a4689839e7ca4eb2a96
#
_cell.length_a   1.000
_cell.length_b   1.000
_cell.length_c   1.000
_cell.angle_alpha   90.00
_cell.angle_beta   90.00
_cell.angle_gamma   90.00
#
_symmetry.space_group_name_H-M   'P 1'
#
loop_
_entity.id
_entity.type
_entity.pdbx_description
1 polymer ?
#
loop_
_entity_poly.entity_id
_entity_poly.type
_entity_poly.pdbx_seq_one_letter_code
_entity_poly.pdbx_strand_id
1 'polypeptide(L)'
;NPKKKIAYATSFGMDHENYPDGAKIRVGYYLSKFDAISVREESGVDICRNSFNVEATHVLDPVFLCSKEAYQEAIDLSKLDLTGEKYVLSYLLDVTEDKLAAVRGTAEKLGLPYRIILDGQKDVEKIKAEVGDPNIVNPIRIEDWLNYFAHAQYVVTDSFHGFCYSIIFHKPMSVFANRHRGMARFDTIC
;
A
#
# COMPACT_ATOMS: atom_id res chain seq x y z
N ASN A 1 19.45 28.27 -14.95
CA ASN A 1 19.29 26.89 -15.41
C ASN A 1 17.90 26.44 -15.01
N PRO A 2 16.93 26.24 -15.93
CA PRO A 2 15.61 25.78 -15.55
C PRO A 2 15.75 24.37 -14.95
N LYS A 3 15.26 24.20 -13.74
CA LYS A 3 15.24 22.88 -13.08
C LYS A 3 14.25 21.98 -13.82
N LYS A 4 14.66 20.77 -14.15
CA LYS A 4 13.76 19.74 -14.70
C LYS A 4 12.71 19.37 -13.67
N LYS A 5 11.47 19.19 -14.12
CA LYS A 5 10.33 18.72 -13.34
C LYS A 5 9.96 17.33 -13.80
N ILE A 6 10.09 16.37 -12.93
CA ILE A 6 9.79 14.96 -13.23
C ILE A 6 8.74 14.46 -12.22
N ALA A 7 7.69 13.85 -12.72
CA ALA A 7 6.76 13.07 -11.91
C ALA A 7 7.12 11.60 -12.08
N TYR A 8 7.48 10.92 -10.96
CA TYR A 8 7.87 9.52 -11.00
C TYR A 8 6.85 8.65 -10.27
N ALA A 9 6.32 7.65 -10.99
CA ALA A 9 5.42 6.62 -10.48
C ALA A 9 4.21 7.20 -9.70
N THR A 10 3.68 8.35 -10.16
CA THR A 10 2.48 8.93 -9.56
C THR A 10 1.27 8.04 -9.79
N SER A 11 0.25 8.14 -8.94
CA SER A 11 -0.95 7.31 -9.00
C SER A 11 -2.20 8.15 -9.10
N PHE A 12 -3.10 7.79 -9.98
CA PHE A 12 -4.48 8.28 -9.98
C PHE A 12 -5.35 7.51 -8.97
N GLY A 13 -4.95 6.28 -8.62
CA GLY A 13 -5.65 5.40 -7.70
C GLY A 13 -6.91 4.74 -8.29
N MET A 14 -7.42 5.26 -9.40
CA MET A 14 -8.63 4.84 -10.11
C MET A 14 -8.27 4.54 -11.57
N ASP A 15 -9.13 3.79 -12.25
CA ASP A 15 -9.04 3.49 -13.67
C ASP A 15 -9.61 4.60 -14.58
N HIS A 16 -10.17 5.63 -13.99
CA HIS A 16 -10.73 6.81 -14.63
C HIS A 16 -10.38 8.08 -13.87
N GLU A 17 -10.41 9.21 -14.55
CA GLU A 17 -10.26 10.50 -13.90
C GLU A 17 -11.58 10.92 -13.24
N ASN A 18 -11.50 11.49 -12.05
CA ASN A 18 -12.66 11.95 -11.28
C ASN A 18 -12.43 13.38 -10.78
N TYR A 19 -12.11 14.28 -11.72
CA TYR A 19 -11.93 15.70 -11.41
C TYR A 19 -13.13 16.52 -11.88
N PRO A 20 -13.62 17.48 -11.08
CA PRO A 20 -14.53 18.51 -11.58
C PRO A 20 -13.91 19.26 -12.75
N ASP A 21 -14.72 19.69 -13.73
CA ASP A 21 -14.23 20.31 -14.98
C ASP A 21 -13.21 21.44 -14.75
N GLY A 22 -13.45 22.33 -13.81
CA GLY A 22 -12.53 23.42 -13.50
C GLY A 22 -11.19 22.94 -12.90
N ALA A 23 -11.18 21.83 -12.18
CA ALA A 23 -9.96 21.23 -11.66
C ALA A 23 -9.21 20.49 -12.78
N LYS A 24 -9.92 19.81 -13.67
CA LYS A 24 -9.36 19.10 -14.84
C LYS A 24 -8.50 20.01 -15.71
N ILE A 25 -9.03 21.20 -16.06
CA ILE A 25 -8.27 22.20 -16.84
C ILE A 25 -6.98 22.59 -16.14
N ARG A 26 -7.02 22.88 -14.84
CA ARG A 26 -5.85 23.26 -14.06
C ARG A 26 -4.84 22.13 -13.93
N VAL A 27 -5.29 20.90 -13.70
CA VAL A 27 -4.43 19.71 -13.64
C VAL A 27 -3.71 19.53 -14.97
N GLY A 28 -4.41 19.56 -16.10
CA GLY A 28 -3.82 19.46 -17.44
C GLY A 28 -2.77 20.55 -17.69
N TYR A 29 -3.08 21.80 -17.32
CA TYR A 29 -2.12 22.89 -17.40
C TYR A 29 -0.82 22.62 -16.62
N TYR A 30 -0.94 22.14 -15.37
CA TYR A 30 0.25 21.86 -14.56
C TYR A 30 0.99 20.61 -15.05
N LEU A 31 0.31 19.56 -15.48
CA LEU A 31 0.94 18.38 -16.06
C LEU A 31 1.77 18.72 -17.30
N SER A 32 1.29 19.63 -18.15
CA SER A 32 2.06 20.11 -19.33
C SER A 32 3.36 20.84 -19.01
N LYS A 33 3.63 21.14 -17.73
CA LYS A 33 4.88 21.79 -17.27
C LYS A 33 5.94 20.80 -16.78
N PHE A 34 5.61 19.51 -16.77
CA PHE A 34 6.59 18.49 -16.45
C PHE A 34 7.38 18.09 -17.69
N ASP A 35 8.68 17.88 -17.51
CA ASP A 35 9.61 17.42 -18.57
C ASP A 35 9.44 15.90 -18.81
N ALA A 36 9.01 15.16 -17.80
CA ALA A 36 8.68 13.73 -17.89
C ALA A 36 7.64 13.35 -16.84
N ILE A 37 6.75 12.44 -17.20
CA ILE A 37 5.71 11.90 -16.31
C ILE A 37 5.75 10.39 -16.40
N SER A 38 5.77 9.73 -15.25
CA SER A 38 5.49 8.32 -15.15
C SER A 38 4.41 8.04 -14.11
N VAL A 39 3.65 6.98 -14.34
CA VAL A 39 2.53 6.54 -13.52
C VAL A 39 2.69 5.05 -13.21
N ARG A 40 2.14 4.60 -12.08
CA ARG A 40 2.27 3.21 -11.63
C ARG A 40 1.05 2.34 -11.93
N GLU A 41 0.07 2.88 -12.67
CA GLU A 41 -1.05 2.13 -13.23
C GLU A 41 -1.09 2.28 -14.75
N GLU A 42 -1.37 1.21 -15.47
CA GLU A 42 -1.55 1.27 -16.94
C GLU A 42 -2.68 2.24 -17.31
N SER A 43 -3.80 2.20 -16.59
CA SER A 43 -4.92 3.14 -16.76
C SER A 43 -4.49 4.61 -16.60
N GLY A 44 -3.46 4.87 -15.79
CA GLY A 44 -2.91 6.22 -15.62
C GLY A 44 -2.26 6.78 -16.87
N VAL A 45 -1.69 5.94 -17.73
CA VAL A 45 -1.17 6.36 -19.06
C VAL A 45 -2.32 6.84 -19.92
N ASP A 46 -3.42 6.07 -19.97
CA ASP A 46 -4.60 6.43 -20.75
C ASP A 46 -5.29 7.70 -20.20
N ILE A 47 -5.36 7.86 -18.88
CA ILE A 47 -5.85 9.09 -18.25
C ILE A 47 -4.99 10.29 -18.67
N CYS A 48 -3.67 10.18 -18.61
CA CYS A 48 -2.75 11.25 -19.01
C CYS A 48 -2.98 11.64 -20.47
N ARG A 49 -3.08 10.66 -21.36
CA ARG A 49 -3.27 10.91 -22.79
C ARG A 49 -4.67 11.46 -23.10
N ASN A 50 -5.71 10.77 -22.66
CA ASN A 50 -7.08 11.03 -23.10
C ASN A 50 -7.72 12.23 -22.37
N SER A 51 -7.39 12.42 -21.08
CA SER A 51 -8.01 13.46 -20.27
C SER A 51 -7.17 14.73 -20.20
N PHE A 52 -5.85 14.62 -20.32
CA PHE A 52 -4.93 15.75 -20.12
C PHE A 52 -4.04 16.07 -21.32
N ASN A 53 -4.10 15.26 -22.38
CA ASN A 53 -3.27 15.42 -23.59
C ASN A 53 -1.76 15.53 -23.25
N VAL A 54 -1.28 14.68 -22.33
CA VAL A 54 0.13 14.58 -21.97
C VAL A 54 0.58 13.11 -22.06
N GLU A 55 1.82 12.89 -22.48
CA GLU A 55 2.40 11.55 -22.53
C GLU A 55 2.92 11.16 -21.13
N ALA A 56 2.69 9.91 -20.76
CA ALA A 56 3.21 9.30 -19.55
C ALA A 56 3.74 7.88 -19.81
N THR A 57 4.72 7.47 -19.02
CA THR A 57 5.28 6.12 -19.09
C THR A 57 4.78 5.30 -17.89
N HIS A 58 4.33 4.06 -18.14
CA HIS A 58 4.03 3.13 -17.05
C HIS A 58 5.33 2.60 -16.42
N VAL A 59 5.40 2.62 -15.10
CA VAL A 59 6.52 2.11 -14.29
C VAL A 59 5.98 1.42 -13.03
N LEU A 60 6.79 0.58 -12.39
CA LEU A 60 6.41 -0.02 -11.13
C LEU A 60 6.38 1.01 -9.99
N ASP A 61 5.68 0.66 -8.90
CA ASP A 61 5.69 1.45 -7.68
C ASP A 61 7.12 1.61 -7.14
N PRO A 62 7.49 2.81 -6.64
CA PRO A 62 8.85 3.08 -6.14
C PRO A 62 9.35 2.13 -5.07
N VAL A 63 8.47 1.46 -4.32
CA VAL A 63 8.89 0.48 -3.31
C VAL A 63 9.68 -0.70 -3.91
N PHE A 64 9.52 -0.99 -5.19
CA PHE A 64 10.28 -2.03 -5.88
C PHE A 64 11.66 -1.57 -6.38
N LEU A 65 12.02 -0.29 -6.23
CA LEU A 65 13.36 0.21 -6.58
C LEU A 65 14.41 -0.14 -5.52
N CYS A 66 13.99 -0.37 -4.28
CA CYS A 66 14.89 -0.78 -3.21
C CYS A 66 15.04 -2.30 -3.19
N SER A 67 16.27 -2.77 -2.95
CA SER A 67 16.50 -4.18 -2.73
C SER A 67 15.97 -4.62 -1.36
N LYS A 68 15.80 -5.93 -1.17
CA LYS A 68 15.40 -6.50 0.12
C LYS A 68 16.44 -6.17 1.21
N GLU A 69 17.71 -6.12 0.85
CA GLU A 69 18.81 -5.77 1.76
C GLU A 69 18.70 -4.33 2.25
N ALA A 70 18.35 -3.39 1.38
CA ALA A 70 18.12 -2.00 1.78
C ALA A 70 16.93 -1.87 2.76
N TYR A 71 15.89 -2.68 2.59
CA TYR A 71 14.82 -2.76 3.58
C TYR A 71 15.28 -3.40 4.88
N GLN A 72 16.16 -4.39 4.82
CA GLN A 72 16.72 -5.00 6.03
C GLN A 72 17.51 -3.99 6.86
N GLU A 73 18.33 -3.14 6.24
CA GLU A 73 19.04 -2.06 6.93
C GLU A 73 18.07 -1.12 7.68
N ALA A 74 16.89 -0.83 7.09
CA ALA A 74 15.87 -0.06 7.78
C ALA A 74 15.24 -0.84 8.95
N ILE A 75 14.98 -2.13 8.78
CA ILE A 75 14.44 -3.01 9.83
C ILE A 75 15.37 -3.11 11.01
N ASP A 76 16.68 -3.16 10.78
CA ASP A 76 17.71 -3.24 11.84
C ASP A 76 17.71 -2.01 12.76
N LEU A 77 17.07 -0.90 12.35
CA LEU A 77 16.84 0.26 13.19
C LEU A 77 15.58 0.13 14.07
N SER A 78 14.76 -0.90 13.85
CA SER A 78 13.59 -1.17 14.70
C SER A 78 14.02 -1.53 16.11
N LYS A 79 13.21 -1.11 17.08
CA LYS A 79 13.42 -1.49 18.50
C LYS A 79 12.58 -2.70 18.90
N LEU A 80 11.78 -3.24 17.98
CA LEU A 80 10.97 -4.42 18.21
C LEU A 80 11.82 -5.67 17.96
N ASP A 81 11.89 -6.54 18.94
CA ASP A 81 12.45 -7.88 18.74
C ASP A 81 11.31 -8.84 18.37
N LEU A 82 11.26 -9.18 17.10
CA LEU A 82 10.30 -10.15 16.54
C LEU A 82 11.01 -11.45 16.11
N THR A 83 12.27 -11.62 16.52
CA THR A 83 13.08 -12.79 16.15
C THR A 83 12.44 -14.09 16.64
N GLY A 84 12.22 -15.02 15.74
CA GLY A 84 11.61 -16.32 16.06
C GLY A 84 10.08 -16.29 16.26
N GLU A 85 9.46 -15.12 16.25
CA GLU A 85 8.00 -15.03 16.28
C GLU A 85 7.37 -15.53 14.98
N LYS A 86 6.21 -16.19 15.12
CA LYS A 86 5.44 -16.68 13.98
C LYS A 86 4.00 -16.18 14.14
N TYR A 87 3.51 -15.44 13.16
CA TYR A 87 2.15 -14.90 13.20
C TYR A 87 1.60 -14.62 11.81
N VAL A 88 0.29 -14.51 11.74
CA VAL A 88 -0.42 -13.91 10.60
C VAL A 88 -0.45 -12.40 10.82
N LEU A 89 0.09 -11.64 9.88
CA LEU A 89 -0.02 -10.20 9.88
C LEU A 89 -1.25 -9.76 9.07
N SER A 90 -2.00 -8.82 9.61
CA SER A 90 -3.01 -8.10 8.82
C SER A 90 -2.67 -6.62 8.77
N TYR A 91 -2.73 -6.02 7.57
CA TYR A 91 -2.66 -4.57 7.38
C TYR A 91 -3.92 -4.11 6.67
N LEU A 92 -4.81 -3.44 7.42
CA LEU A 92 -6.13 -3.04 6.96
C LEU A 92 -6.27 -1.51 6.88
N LEU A 93 -6.64 -1.04 5.71
CA LEU A 93 -7.03 0.36 5.49
C LEU A 93 -8.46 0.61 5.97
N ASP A 94 -9.36 -0.37 5.75
CA ASP A 94 -10.75 -0.31 6.18
C ASP A 94 -11.09 -1.56 6.99
N VAL A 95 -11.42 -1.37 8.27
CA VAL A 95 -11.78 -2.46 9.18
C VAL A 95 -13.25 -2.81 8.99
N THR A 96 -13.52 -4.07 8.65
CA THR A 96 -14.87 -4.65 8.59
C THR A 96 -14.87 -6.01 9.27
N GLU A 97 -16.02 -6.45 9.78
CA GLU A 97 -16.11 -7.75 10.45
C GLU A 97 -15.74 -8.92 9.54
N ASP A 98 -16.10 -8.85 8.25
CA ASP A 98 -15.73 -9.90 7.28
C ASP A 98 -14.19 -10.03 7.13
N LYS A 99 -13.47 -8.89 7.11
CA LYS A 99 -12.01 -8.91 7.05
C LYS A 99 -11.39 -9.42 8.35
N LEU A 100 -11.93 -9.00 9.50
CA LEU A 100 -11.49 -9.50 10.79
C LEU A 100 -11.75 -11.01 10.93
N ALA A 101 -12.91 -11.49 10.52
CA ALA A 101 -13.23 -12.90 10.49
C ALA A 101 -12.28 -13.70 9.59
N ALA A 102 -11.90 -13.15 8.42
CA ALA A 102 -10.93 -13.78 7.54
C ALA A 102 -9.53 -13.83 8.14
N VAL A 103 -9.10 -12.77 8.86
CA VAL A 103 -7.82 -12.77 9.58
C VAL A 103 -7.80 -13.87 10.64
N ARG A 104 -8.84 -13.91 11.50
CA ARG A 104 -8.98 -14.92 12.55
C ARG A 104 -9.04 -16.34 11.99
N GLY A 105 -9.85 -16.57 10.94
CA GLY A 105 -9.95 -17.87 10.29
C GLY A 105 -8.66 -18.33 9.59
N THR A 106 -7.87 -17.38 9.05
CA THR A 106 -6.55 -17.69 8.49
C THR A 106 -5.57 -18.08 9.60
N ALA A 107 -5.55 -17.34 10.70
CA ALA A 107 -4.71 -17.62 11.86
C ALA A 107 -5.04 -19.00 12.47
N GLU A 108 -6.32 -19.29 12.63
CA GLU A 108 -6.80 -20.60 13.11
C GLU A 108 -6.35 -21.75 12.21
N LYS A 109 -6.56 -21.64 10.89
CA LYS A 109 -6.14 -22.66 9.91
C LYS A 109 -4.64 -22.93 9.92
N LEU A 110 -3.84 -21.90 10.19
CA LEU A 110 -2.37 -22.00 10.24
C LEU A 110 -1.86 -22.37 11.64
N GLY A 111 -2.71 -22.36 12.66
CA GLY A 111 -2.32 -22.60 14.07
C GLY A 111 -1.38 -21.50 14.58
N LEU A 112 -1.55 -20.26 14.12
CA LEU A 112 -0.68 -19.13 14.45
C LEU A 112 -1.48 -18.03 15.18
N PRO A 113 -0.84 -17.25 16.06
CA PRO A 113 -1.39 -15.98 16.52
C PRO A 113 -1.49 -15.00 15.36
N TYR A 114 -2.24 -13.92 15.54
CA TYR A 114 -2.31 -12.85 14.54
C TYR A 114 -2.04 -11.47 15.15
N ARG A 115 -1.67 -10.53 14.29
CA ARG A 115 -1.47 -9.12 14.60
C ARG A 115 -2.14 -8.27 13.53
N ILE A 116 -2.78 -7.17 13.93
CA ILE A 116 -3.48 -6.27 13.03
C ILE A 116 -2.85 -4.89 13.12
N ILE A 117 -2.36 -4.38 12.00
CA ILE A 117 -1.92 -3.00 11.82
C ILE A 117 -3.03 -2.27 11.06
N LEU A 118 -3.36 -1.08 11.51
CA LEU A 118 -4.33 -0.19 10.87
C LEU A 118 -3.63 0.94 10.11
N ASP A 119 -4.37 1.61 9.23
CA ASP A 119 -3.91 2.83 8.58
C ASP A 119 -3.52 3.87 9.64
N GLY A 120 -2.29 4.37 9.60
CA GLY A 120 -1.72 5.30 10.59
C GLY A 120 -2.40 6.67 10.67
N GLN A 121 -3.36 6.96 9.76
CA GLN A 121 -4.21 8.15 9.83
C GLN A 121 -5.43 7.95 10.75
N LYS A 122 -5.65 6.73 11.26
CA LYS A 122 -6.79 6.40 12.11
C LYS A 122 -6.42 6.54 13.59
N ASP A 123 -7.41 6.87 14.38
CA ASP A 123 -7.31 6.77 15.84
C ASP A 123 -7.33 5.29 16.24
N VAL A 124 -6.14 4.71 16.31
CA VAL A 124 -5.93 3.28 16.57
C VAL A 124 -6.47 2.87 17.93
N GLU A 125 -6.31 3.69 18.95
CA GLU A 125 -6.78 3.39 20.31
C GLU A 125 -8.31 3.37 20.35
N LYS A 126 -8.97 4.30 19.66
CA LYS A 126 -10.42 4.31 19.53
C LYS A 126 -10.92 3.07 18.83
N ILE A 127 -10.34 2.71 17.67
CA ILE A 127 -10.75 1.52 16.91
C ILE A 127 -10.49 0.24 17.72
N LYS A 128 -9.36 0.16 18.42
CA LYS A 128 -9.04 -0.97 19.30
C LYS A 128 -10.09 -1.15 20.40
N ALA A 129 -10.55 -0.05 20.99
CA ALA A 129 -11.61 -0.07 21.98
C ALA A 129 -12.98 -0.47 21.39
N GLU A 130 -13.31 0.03 20.20
CA GLU A 130 -14.57 -0.28 19.51
C GLU A 130 -14.62 -1.73 19.01
N VAL A 131 -13.53 -2.22 18.42
CA VAL A 131 -13.42 -3.61 17.90
C VAL A 131 -13.20 -4.62 19.02
N GLY A 132 -12.60 -4.21 20.14
CA GLY A 132 -12.31 -5.09 21.26
C GLY A 132 -11.26 -6.17 20.98
N ASP A 133 -10.43 -5.99 19.92
CA ASP A 133 -9.41 -6.96 19.56
C ASP A 133 -8.04 -6.56 20.13
N PRO A 134 -7.49 -7.34 21.11
CA PRO A 134 -6.21 -7.01 21.74
C PRO A 134 -5.01 -7.14 20.79
N ASN A 135 -5.16 -7.82 19.64
CA ASN A 135 -4.11 -8.08 18.68
C ASN A 135 -3.87 -6.89 17.72
N ILE A 136 -4.64 -5.81 17.85
CA ILE A 136 -4.38 -4.56 17.14
C ILE A 136 -3.12 -3.93 17.73
N VAL A 137 -2.10 -3.74 16.87
CA VAL A 137 -0.81 -3.13 17.20
C VAL A 137 -0.67 -1.81 16.47
N ASN A 138 0.08 -0.88 17.04
CA ASN A 138 0.29 0.45 16.48
C ASN A 138 1.79 0.72 16.28
N PRO A 139 2.40 0.29 15.16
CA PRO A 139 3.77 0.67 14.85
C PRO A 139 3.82 2.17 14.54
N ILE A 140 4.53 2.94 15.39
CA ILE A 140 4.68 4.39 15.23
C ILE A 140 5.73 4.71 14.16
N ARG A 141 6.73 3.85 14.01
CA ARG A 141 7.86 4.04 13.11
C ARG A 141 7.74 3.12 11.90
N ILE A 142 8.24 3.61 10.76
CA ILE A 142 8.22 2.82 9.52
C ILE A 142 9.09 1.55 9.64
N GLU A 143 10.18 1.61 10.38
CA GLU A 143 11.06 0.47 10.64
C GLU A 143 10.34 -0.64 11.39
N ASP A 144 9.50 -0.29 12.36
CA ASP A 144 8.68 -1.23 13.11
C ASP A 144 7.59 -1.85 12.20
N TRP A 145 6.98 -1.03 11.34
CA TRP A 145 6.01 -1.50 10.35
C TRP A 145 6.63 -2.49 9.36
N LEU A 146 7.82 -2.18 8.83
CA LEU A 146 8.59 -3.08 7.95
C LEU A 146 8.98 -4.37 8.68
N ASN A 147 9.38 -4.27 9.94
CA ASN A 147 9.76 -5.40 10.78
C ASN A 147 8.60 -6.38 10.96
N TYR A 148 7.37 -5.88 11.16
CA TYR A 148 6.19 -6.75 11.18
C TYR A 148 5.99 -7.52 9.89
N PHE A 149 6.17 -6.89 8.72
CA PHE A 149 6.06 -7.58 7.43
C PHE A 149 7.16 -8.61 7.23
N ALA A 150 8.39 -8.27 7.57
CA ALA A 150 9.55 -9.14 7.38
C ALA A 150 9.45 -10.44 8.20
N HIS A 151 8.85 -10.42 9.38
CA HIS A 151 8.73 -11.58 10.27
C HIS A 151 7.38 -12.32 10.15
N ALA A 152 6.40 -11.78 9.46
CA ALA A 152 5.13 -12.46 9.23
C ALA A 152 5.32 -13.80 8.50
N GLN A 153 4.50 -14.80 8.85
CA GLN A 153 4.42 -16.08 8.13
C GLN A 153 3.37 -16.04 7.02
N TYR A 154 2.36 -15.21 7.17
CA TYR A 154 1.29 -15.00 6.21
C TYR A 154 0.75 -13.58 6.35
N VAL A 155 0.31 -12.97 5.26
CA VAL A 155 -0.24 -11.61 5.27
C VAL A 155 -1.70 -11.62 4.77
N VAL A 156 -2.58 -10.90 5.47
CA VAL A 156 -3.95 -10.63 5.04
C VAL A 156 -4.10 -9.12 4.93
N THR A 157 -4.41 -8.58 3.75
CA THR A 157 -4.42 -7.13 3.57
C THR A 157 -5.47 -6.66 2.56
N ASP A 158 -5.93 -5.41 2.70
CA ASP A 158 -6.70 -4.67 1.70
C ASP A 158 -5.91 -3.47 1.15
N SER A 159 -4.62 -3.40 1.51
CA SER A 159 -3.71 -2.33 1.12
C SER A 159 -2.84 -2.74 -0.07
N PHE A 160 -2.75 -1.85 -1.06
CA PHE A 160 -1.79 -2.02 -2.16
C PHE A 160 -0.35 -2.11 -1.66
N HIS A 161 0.06 -1.28 -0.70
CA HIS A 161 1.41 -1.40 -0.13
C HIS A 161 1.58 -2.67 0.72
N GLY A 162 0.53 -3.12 1.42
CA GLY A 162 0.55 -4.43 2.07
C GLY A 162 0.83 -5.56 1.09
N PHE A 163 0.22 -5.51 -0.10
CA PHE A 163 0.48 -6.43 -1.20
C PHE A 163 1.94 -6.32 -1.70
N CYS A 164 2.43 -5.10 -2.00
CA CYS A 164 3.80 -4.89 -2.48
C CYS A 164 4.86 -5.41 -1.51
N TYR A 165 4.75 -5.10 -0.23
CA TYR A 165 5.71 -5.56 0.78
C TYR A 165 5.62 -7.06 1.06
N SER A 166 4.44 -7.67 0.88
CA SER A 166 4.34 -9.13 0.90
C SER A 166 5.14 -9.77 -0.24
N ILE A 167 5.15 -9.18 -1.43
CA ILE A 167 6.01 -9.63 -2.55
C ILE A 167 7.48 -9.43 -2.20
N ILE A 168 7.88 -8.23 -1.76
CA ILE A 168 9.27 -7.90 -1.44
C ILE A 168 9.85 -8.84 -0.38
N PHE A 169 9.07 -9.17 0.65
CA PHE A 169 9.50 -10.08 1.72
C PHE A 169 9.13 -11.55 1.48
N HIS A 170 8.66 -11.91 0.26
CA HIS A 170 8.28 -13.27 -0.13
C HIS A 170 7.28 -13.92 0.84
N LYS A 171 6.24 -13.18 1.22
CA LYS A 171 5.20 -13.68 2.14
C LYS A 171 3.99 -14.20 1.36
N PRO A 172 3.52 -15.42 1.66
CA PRO A 172 2.21 -15.84 1.17
C PRO A 172 1.14 -14.90 1.71
N MET A 173 0.11 -14.61 0.90
CA MET A 173 -0.86 -13.59 1.26
C MET A 173 -2.26 -13.87 0.73
N SER A 174 -3.25 -13.24 1.37
CA SER A 174 -4.60 -13.01 0.87
C SER A 174 -4.86 -11.52 0.77
N VAL A 175 -5.40 -11.09 -0.37
CA VAL A 175 -5.67 -9.68 -0.64
C VAL A 175 -7.16 -9.48 -0.82
N PHE A 176 -7.73 -8.54 -0.07
CA PHE A 176 -9.10 -8.08 -0.26
C PHE A 176 -9.14 -6.97 -1.30
N ALA A 177 -9.99 -7.15 -2.31
CA ALA A 177 -10.28 -6.12 -3.28
C ALA A 177 -10.96 -4.92 -2.60
N ASN A 178 -10.30 -3.77 -2.57
CA ASN A 178 -10.87 -2.54 -2.06
C ASN A 178 -11.34 -1.65 -3.23
N ARG A 179 -12.53 -1.94 -3.74
CA ARG A 179 -13.09 -1.23 -4.91
C ARG A 179 -13.27 0.27 -4.68
N HIS A 180 -13.50 0.71 -3.43
CA HIS A 180 -13.65 2.13 -3.11
C HIS A 180 -12.32 2.90 -3.21
N ARG A 181 -11.19 2.20 -3.07
CA ARG A 181 -9.84 2.78 -3.20
C ARG A 181 -9.19 2.50 -4.55
N GLY A 182 -9.94 1.89 -5.48
CA GLY A 182 -9.52 1.57 -6.84
C GLY A 182 -8.72 0.28 -6.94
N MET A 183 -8.99 -0.47 -8.01
CA MET A 183 -8.33 -1.76 -8.30
C MET A 183 -7.16 -1.61 -9.28
N ALA A 184 -7.08 -0.52 -10.03
CA ALA A 184 -6.14 -0.31 -11.13
C ALA A 184 -4.68 -0.64 -10.78
N ARG A 185 -4.26 -0.40 -9.52
CA ARG A 185 -2.89 -0.73 -9.07
C ARG A 185 -2.65 -2.22 -8.90
N PHE A 186 -3.68 -2.98 -8.50
CA PHE A 186 -3.59 -4.43 -8.36
C PHE A 186 -3.62 -5.09 -9.74
N ASP A 187 -4.53 -4.65 -10.61
CA ASP A 187 -4.71 -5.18 -11.97
C ASP A 187 -3.42 -5.01 -12.80
N THR A 188 -2.62 -4.01 -12.51
CA THR A 188 -1.34 -3.74 -13.19
C THR A 188 -0.22 -4.72 -12.81
N ILE A 189 -0.26 -5.30 -11.60
CA ILE A 189 0.81 -6.18 -11.08
C ILE A 189 0.41 -7.66 -11.10
N CYS A 190 -0.90 -7.96 -11.06
CA CYS A 190 -1.44 -9.31 -11.12
C CYS A 190 -1.69 -9.76 -12.55
#